data_c0330665176fdcb49dcde27e84938962
#
_entry.id   c0330665176fdcb49dcde27e84938962
#
_cell.length_a   1.000
_cell.length_b   1.000
_cell.length_c   1.000
_cell.angle_alpha   90.00
_cell.angle_beta   90.00
_cell.angle_gamma   90.00
#
_symmetry.space_group_name_H-M   'P 1'
#
loop_
_entity.id
_entity.type
_entity.pdbx_description
1 polymer ?
#
loop_
_entity_poly.entity_id
_entity_poly.type
_entity_poly.pdbx_seq_one_letter_code
_entity_poly.pdbx_strand_id
1 'polypeptide(L)'
;VTSFIFQTALGLPPARSLRRAIAILCALLSAGVAVSARTPSVRVAENDPTTLIVEGEDTKDVFGMGRNVIVRGRVKHGVMAFGGDVFVEGKGRVDGDVGVIGGTITQHEDSYIGGDVLVIGGAYHHGKTAPGRDPETKTIMFAGYEEELRELGRNPASLLEPKWTVASFGLRVLSILFWFIISLGLTAATPGAISRAATRLQLTSLRVAVIGLLAAFVLVFGVPVALHVLPPVLGLFVGALSFLLLFVAYLFGRVAIHAATGRWLQRLLLREEQRSESIALLFGAAFWALVLSLPYLWAFAVGALVVTSLGLALTVRYRIGWRSPARP
;
A
#
# COMPACT_ATOMS: atom_id res chain seq x y z
N VAL A 1 -29.37 -4.32 -20.25
CA VAL A 1 -29.42 -5.80 -20.29
C VAL A 1 -28.03 -6.36 -20.63
N THR A 2 -27.22 -5.71 -21.48
CA THR A 2 -25.89 -6.18 -21.90
C THR A 2 -24.80 -6.06 -20.84
N SER A 3 -24.94 -5.23 -19.81
CA SER A 3 -23.93 -5.11 -18.73
C SER A 3 -24.04 -6.21 -17.67
N PHE A 4 -25.19 -6.85 -17.56
CA PHE A 4 -25.44 -7.88 -16.54
C PHE A 4 -24.83 -9.25 -16.91
N ILE A 5 -24.72 -9.54 -18.20
CA ILE A 5 -24.21 -10.84 -18.71
C ILE A 5 -22.68 -10.92 -18.59
N PHE A 6 -21.97 -9.78 -18.67
CA PHE A 6 -20.50 -9.76 -18.58
C PHE A 6 -19.97 -9.89 -17.15
N GLN A 7 -20.79 -9.52 -16.15
CA GLN A 7 -20.43 -9.61 -14.72
C GLN A 7 -20.48 -11.04 -14.18
N THR A 8 -21.36 -11.88 -14.73
CA THR A 8 -21.54 -13.27 -14.26
C THR A 8 -20.46 -14.22 -14.78
N ALA A 9 -19.80 -13.89 -15.89
CA ALA A 9 -18.79 -14.73 -16.50
C ALA A 9 -17.39 -14.65 -15.87
N LEU A 10 -17.09 -13.59 -15.12
CA LEU A 10 -15.75 -13.34 -14.54
C LEU A 10 -15.70 -13.45 -13.01
N GLY A 11 -16.81 -13.75 -12.31
CA GLY A 11 -16.83 -13.89 -10.86
C GLY A 11 -16.39 -12.62 -10.09
N LEU A 12 -16.39 -11.47 -10.76
CA LEU A 12 -15.97 -10.20 -10.14
C LEU A 12 -17.09 -9.65 -9.26
N PRO A 13 -16.78 -9.20 -8.04
CA PRO A 13 -17.77 -8.58 -7.16
C PRO A 13 -18.37 -7.33 -7.82
N PRO A 14 -19.62 -6.97 -7.50
CA PRO A 14 -20.29 -5.81 -8.09
C PRO A 14 -19.46 -4.55 -7.89
N ALA A 15 -19.41 -3.70 -8.92
CA ALA A 15 -18.53 -2.53 -9.02
C ALA A 15 -18.56 -1.58 -7.80
N ARG A 16 -19.61 -1.65 -6.98
CA ARG A 16 -19.73 -0.89 -5.72
C ARG A 16 -18.79 -1.42 -4.62
N SER A 17 -18.61 -2.74 -4.50
CA SER A 17 -17.73 -3.35 -3.47
C SER A 17 -16.25 -3.17 -3.82
N LEU A 18 -15.89 -3.26 -5.09
CA LEU A 18 -14.53 -3.01 -5.56
C LEU A 18 -14.12 -1.53 -5.41
N ARG A 19 -15.06 -0.60 -5.66
CA ARG A 19 -14.85 0.84 -5.41
C ARG A 19 -14.61 1.14 -3.93
N ARG A 20 -15.36 0.48 -3.03
CA ARG A 20 -15.19 0.66 -1.58
C ARG A 20 -13.86 0.05 -1.12
N ALA A 21 -13.45 -1.11 -1.62
CA ALA A 21 -12.16 -1.71 -1.29
C ALA A 21 -10.97 -0.83 -1.75
N ILE A 22 -11.05 -0.24 -2.94
CA ILE A 22 -10.03 0.68 -3.45
C ILE A 22 -10.03 2.01 -2.67
N ALA A 23 -11.23 2.53 -2.32
CA ALA A 23 -11.35 3.73 -1.49
C ALA A 23 -10.78 3.51 -0.07
N ILE A 24 -10.98 2.31 0.50
CA ILE A 24 -10.42 1.91 1.78
C ILE A 24 -8.89 1.81 1.70
N LEU A 25 -8.36 1.24 0.64
CA LEU A 25 -6.91 1.14 0.42
C LEU A 25 -6.28 2.54 0.22
N CYS A 26 -6.96 3.43 -0.50
CA CYS A 26 -6.53 4.83 -0.67
C CYS A 26 -6.65 5.62 0.64
N ALA A 27 -7.69 5.38 1.45
CA ALA A 27 -7.86 5.99 2.77
C ALA A 27 -6.78 5.52 3.76
N LEU A 28 -6.36 4.26 3.70
CA LEU A 28 -5.25 3.74 4.50
C LEU A 28 -3.90 4.35 4.10
N LEU A 29 -3.72 4.67 2.82
CA LEU A 29 -2.51 5.34 2.31
C LEU A 29 -2.50 6.85 2.59
N SER A 30 -3.67 7.47 2.78
CA SER A 30 -3.80 8.92 3.07
C SER A 30 -4.00 9.24 4.56
N ALA A 31 -4.16 8.27 5.43
CA ALA A 31 -4.45 8.44 6.87
C ALA A 31 -3.27 8.98 7.72
N GLY A 32 -2.29 9.61 7.09
CA GLY A 32 -1.25 10.38 7.80
C GLY A 32 -1.73 11.74 8.34
N VAL A 33 -2.99 12.11 8.18
CA VAL A 33 -3.54 13.37 8.69
C VAL A 33 -4.58 13.07 9.77
N ALA A 34 -4.19 13.30 11.02
CA ALA A 34 -5.09 13.22 12.16
C ALA A 34 -6.19 14.28 12.06
N VAL A 35 -7.39 13.86 11.64
CA VAL A 35 -8.59 14.66 11.78
C VAL A 35 -9.24 14.31 13.12
N SER A 36 -9.01 15.13 14.13
CA SER A 36 -9.77 15.07 15.38
C SER A 36 -11.20 15.54 15.15
N ALA A 37 -12.08 14.60 14.80
CA ALA A 37 -13.51 14.84 14.79
C ALA A 37 -14.07 14.51 16.19
N ARG A 38 -14.48 15.51 16.95
CA ARG A 38 -15.22 15.31 18.21
C ARG A 38 -16.59 14.71 17.88
N THR A 39 -16.81 13.45 18.21
CA THR A 39 -18.12 12.79 18.13
C THR A 39 -18.65 12.61 19.56
N PRO A 40 -19.84 13.12 19.90
CA PRO A 40 -20.36 13.12 21.27
C PRO A 40 -20.85 11.76 21.78
N SER A 41 -20.96 10.75 20.93
CA SER A 41 -21.47 9.42 21.28
C SER A 41 -20.41 8.32 21.46
N VAL A 42 -19.16 8.60 21.09
CA VAL A 42 -18.05 7.64 21.24
C VAL A 42 -17.22 8.01 22.46
N ARG A 43 -17.14 7.09 23.43
CA ARG A 43 -16.31 7.25 24.63
C ARG A 43 -15.17 6.25 24.62
N VAL A 44 -13.99 6.68 25.05
CA VAL A 44 -12.91 5.76 25.43
C VAL A 44 -13.27 5.20 26.79
N ALA A 45 -13.17 3.87 26.95
CA ALA A 45 -13.45 3.24 28.23
C ALA A 45 -12.55 3.83 29.32
N GLU A 46 -13.13 4.23 30.45
CA GLU A 46 -12.42 4.93 31.54
C GLU A 46 -11.31 4.07 32.15
N ASN A 47 -11.45 2.75 32.10
CA ASN A 47 -10.48 1.78 32.62
C ASN A 47 -9.61 1.09 31.57
N ASP A 48 -9.88 1.30 30.27
CA ASP A 48 -9.12 0.69 29.18
C ASP A 48 -9.03 1.63 27.97
N PRO A 49 -7.91 2.35 27.82
CA PRO A 49 -7.70 3.29 26.72
C PRO A 49 -7.65 2.60 25.34
N THR A 50 -7.59 1.27 25.30
CA THR A 50 -7.58 0.48 24.07
C THR A 50 -8.98 0.12 23.59
N THR A 51 -10.04 0.56 24.26
CA THR A 51 -11.41 0.23 23.91
C THR A 51 -12.25 1.48 23.66
N LEU A 52 -12.92 1.52 22.51
CA LEU A 52 -13.93 2.53 22.14
C LEU A 52 -15.31 1.97 22.39
N ILE A 53 -16.11 2.63 23.22
CA ILE A 53 -17.50 2.23 23.49
C ILE A 53 -18.44 3.22 22.80
N VAL A 54 -19.34 2.71 21.97
CA VAL A 54 -20.41 3.46 21.33
C VAL A 54 -21.69 3.23 22.10
N GLU A 55 -22.12 4.26 22.85
CA GLU A 55 -23.38 4.28 23.59
C GLU A 55 -24.30 5.32 22.99
N GLY A 56 -25.58 4.99 22.77
CA GLY A 56 -26.57 5.88 22.15
C GLY A 56 -26.56 5.78 20.62
N GLU A 57 -26.92 6.87 19.95
CA GLU A 57 -27.04 6.89 18.49
C GLU A 57 -25.89 7.71 17.87
N ASP A 58 -25.11 7.07 16.99
CA ASP A 58 -24.09 7.73 16.19
C ASP A 58 -24.45 7.72 14.71
N THR A 59 -24.35 8.85 14.07
CA THR A 59 -24.70 9.05 12.65
C THR A 59 -23.48 8.96 11.73
N LYS A 60 -22.27 8.73 12.27
CA LYS A 60 -21.03 8.70 11.51
C LYS A 60 -20.43 7.30 11.50
N ASP A 61 -19.43 7.12 10.63
CA ASP A 61 -18.59 5.93 10.65
C ASP A 61 -17.72 5.91 11.93
N VAL A 62 -17.66 4.75 12.58
CA VAL A 62 -16.82 4.53 13.76
C VAL A 62 -15.55 3.82 13.33
N PHE A 63 -14.40 4.41 13.66
CA PHE A 63 -13.11 3.85 13.30
C PHE A 63 -12.22 3.66 14.53
N GLY A 64 -11.81 2.40 14.78
CA GLY A 64 -10.86 2.02 15.82
C GLY A 64 -9.49 1.67 15.22
N MET A 65 -8.43 2.42 15.57
CA MET A 65 -7.06 2.08 15.19
C MET A 65 -6.29 1.62 16.42
N GLY A 66 -5.84 0.36 16.42
CA GLY A 66 -5.20 -0.28 17.56
C GLY A 66 -6.12 -0.45 18.77
N ARG A 67 -7.44 -0.34 18.57
CA ARG A 67 -8.42 -0.33 19.64
C ARG A 67 -9.58 -1.25 19.31
N ASN A 68 -10.10 -1.90 20.35
CA ASN A 68 -11.35 -2.62 20.26
C ASN A 68 -12.53 -1.64 20.17
N VAL A 69 -13.57 -2.02 19.45
CA VAL A 69 -14.80 -1.24 19.30
C VAL A 69 -15.96 -2.04 19.87
N ILE A 70 -16.63 -1.52 20.89
CA ILE A 70 -17.84 -2.12 21.48
C ILE A 70 -19.03 -1.26 21.09
N VAL A 71 -19.97 -1.85 20.36
CA VAL A 71 -21.21 -1.20 19.95
C VAL A 71 -22.35 -1.70 20.85
N ARG A 72 -22.82 -0.86 21.75
CA ARG A 72 -24.01 -1.08 22.59
C ARG A 72 -25.20 -0.25 22.15
N GLY A 73 -24.95 0.83 21.41
CA GLY A 73 -25.94 1.71 20.86
C GLY A 73 -26.22 1.45 19.38
N ARG A 74 -26.60 2.50 18.64
CA ARG A 74 -26.89 2.42 17.21
C ARG A 74 -25.90 3.24 16.40
N VAL A 75 -25.26 2.58 15.42
CA VAL A 75 -24.42 3.22 14.41
C VAL A 75 -25.16 3.21 13.08
N LYS A 76 -25.45 4.38 12.49
CA LYS A 76 -26.20 4.49 11.23
C LYS A 76 -25.34 4.15 9.99
N HIS A 77 -24.07 4.38 10.08
CA HIS A 77 -23.12 4.08 9.01
C HIS A 77 -22.33 2.80 9.32
N GLY A 78 -21.03 2.79 9.02
CA GLY A 78 -20.19 1.61 9.20
C GLY A 78 -19.35 1.64 10.48
N VAL A 79 -18.85 0.45 10.85
CA VAL A 79 -17.86 0.28 11.91
C VAL A 79 -16.64 -0.39 11.33
N MET A 80 -15.45 0.17 11.56
CA MET A 80 -14.19 -0.41 11.13
C MET A 80 -13.16 -0.42 12.26
N ALA A 81 -12.50 -1.56 12.47
CA ALA A 81 -11.35 -1.65 13.37
C ALA A 81 -10.12 -2.18 12.63
N PHE A 82 -8.96 -1.61 12.96
CA PHE A 82 -7.66 -2.07 12.49
C PHE A 82 -6.78 -2.40 13.70
N GLY A 83 -6.38 -3.66 13.83
CA GLY A 83 -5.59 -4.15 14.97
C GLY A 83 -6.35 -4.24 16.28
N GLY A 84 -7.68 -4.31 16.22
CA GLY A 84 -8.57 -4.51 17.37
C GLY A 84 -9.81 -5.28 16.98
N ASP A 85 -10.57 -5.71 17.96
CA ASP A 85 -11.78 -6.52 17.79
C ASP A 85 -13.02 -5.61 17.77
N VAL A 86 -14.09 -6.06 17.10
CA VAL A 86 -15.40 -5.41 17.10
C VAL A 86 -16.39 -6.30 17.82
N PHE A 87 -17.00 -5.77 18.86
CA PHE A 87 -18.06 -6.43 19.63
C PHE A 87 -19.37 -5.67 19.42
N VAL A 88 -20.37 -6.34 18.90
CA VAL A 88 -21.74 -5.80 18.84
C VAL A 88 -22.55 -6.49 19.92
N GLU A 89 -22.70 -5.80 21.05
CA GLU A 89 -23.22 -6.36 22.31
C GLU A 89 -24.67 -5.94 22.58
N GLY A 90 -25.39 -6.81 23.26
CA GLY A 90 -26.76 -6.58 23.72
C GLY A 90 -27.66 -6.21 22.54
N LYS A 91 -28.34 -5.06 22.62
CA LYS A 91 -29.19 -4.49 21.54
C LYS A 91 -28.43 -3.58 20.58
N GLY A 92 -27.10 -3.71 20.52
CA GLY A 92 -26.26 -2.94 19.62
C GLY A 92 -26.67 -3.14 18.16
N ARG A 93 -26.73 -2.04 17.42
CA ARG A 93 -27.19 -2.04 16.03
C ARG A 93 -26.22 -1.25 15.14
N VAL A 94 -25.79 -1.87 14.07
CA VAL A 94 -25.03 -1.21 12.98
C VAL A 94 -25.87 -1.32 11.72
N ASP A 95 -26.33 -0.20 11.17
CA ASP A 95 -27.14 -0.20 9.96
C ASP A 95 -26.32 -0.33 8.68
N GLY A 96 -25.00 -0.08 8.74
CA GLY A 96 -24.06 -0.20 7.62
C GLY A 96 -23.10 -1.39 7.74
N ASP A 97 -21.97 -1.28 7.03
CA ASP A 97 -20.96 -2.34 6.92
C ASP A 97 -20.10 -2.43 8.19
N VAL A 98 -19.66 -3.64 8.53
CA VAL A 98 -18.71 -3.86 9.61
C VAL A 98 -17.44 -4.49 9.07
N GLY A 99 -16.30 -3.85 9.31
CA GLY A 99 -14.99 -4.29 8.84
C GLY A 99 -13.99 -4.45 9.98
N VAL A 100 -13.19 -5.51 9.92
CA VAL A 100 -12.06 -5.72 10.84
C VAL A 100 -10.83 -6.18 10.05
N ILE A 101 -9.68 -5.62 10.41
CA ILE A 101 -8.37 -6.04 9.89
C ILE A 101 -7.46 -6.35 11.08
N GLY A 102 -6.96 -7.58 11.18
CA GLY A 102 -6.14 -8.03 12.30
C GLY A 102 -6.92 -8.12 13.62
N GLY A 103 -8.14 -8.64 13.55
CA GLY A 103 -8.99 -8.84 14.71
C GLY A 103 -10.23 -9.65 14.39
N THR A 104 -11.11 -9.77 15.36
CA THR A 104 -12.30 -10.62 15.31
C THR A 104 -13.56 -9.78 15.46
N ILE A 105 -14.63 -10.15 14.75
CA ILE A 105 -15.97 -9.60 14.98
C ILE A 105 -16.76 -10.59 15.82
N THR A 106 -17.30 -10.12 16.93
CA THR A 106 -18.21 -10.90 17.77
C THR A 106 -19.57 -10.24 17.80
N GLN A 107 -20.59 -10.91 17.23
CA GLN A 107 -21.96 -10.46 17.22
C GLN A 107 -22.78 -11.23 18.25
N HIS A 108 -23.37 -10.53 19.21
CA HIS A 108 -24.30 -11.12 20.17
C HIS A 108 -25.67 -11.42 19.56
N GLU A 109 -26.42 -12.34 20.16
CA GLU A 109 -27.70 -12.88 19.63
C GLU A 109 -28.76 -11.80 19.43
N ASP A 110 -28.81 -10.78 20.31
CA ASP A 110 -29.80 -9.70 20.27
C ASP A 110 -29.34 -8.48 19.45
N SER A 111 -28.17 -8.55 18.83
CA SER A 111 -27.59 -7.45 18.07
C SER A 111 -27.90 -7.57 16.57
N TYR A 112 -27.71 -6.46 15.83
CA TYR A 112 -28.04 -6.40 14.43
C TYR A 112 -26.93 -5.73 13.61
N ILE A 113 -26.60 -6.33 12.46
CA ILE A 113 -25.70 -5.75 11.44
C ILE A 113 -26.43 -5.74 10.10
N GLY A 114 -26.73 -4.55 9.58
CA GLY A 114 -27.50 -4.36 8.35
C GLY A 114 -26.68 -4.36 7.06
N GLY A 115 -25.34 -4.24 7.14
CA GLY A 115 -24.46 -4.20 6.00
C GLY A 115 -23.58 -5.44 5.82
N ASP A 116 -22.62 -5.35 4.90
CA ASP A 116 -21.64 -6.39 4.64
C ASP A 116 -20.64 -6.54 5.81
N VAL A 117 -20.16 -7.76 6.03
CA VAL A 117 -19.14 -8.05 7.04
C VAL A 117 -17.84 -8.43 6.33
N LEU A 118 -16.77 -7.69 6.64
CA LEU A 118 -15.43 -7.94 6.12
C LEU A 118 -14.46 -8.24 7.26
N VAL A 119 -13.87 -9.44 7.25
CA VAL A 119 -12.83 -9.83 8.22
C VAL A 119 -11.56 -10.21 7.48
N ILE A 120 -10.47 -9.53 7.78
CA ILE A 120 -9.14 -9.84 7.23
C ILE A 120 -8.20 -10.14 8.40
N GLY A 121 -7.63 -11.34 8.42
CA GLY A 121 -6.73 -11.77 9.49
C GLY A 121 -7.46 -11.94 10.82
N GLY A 122 -8.51 -12.77 10.83
CA GLY A 122 -9.28 -13.05 12.02
C GLY A 122 -10.52 -13.86 11.71
N ALA A 123 -11.52 -13.80 12.59
CA ALA A 123 -12.75 -14.59 12.49
C ALA A 123 -14.01 -13.73 12.75
N TYR A 124 -15.15 -14.22 12.28
CA TYR A 124 -16.46 -13.71 12.63
C TYR A 124 -17.19 -14.75 13.47
N HIS A 125 -17.55 -14.37 14.67
CA HIS A 125 -18.29 -15.20 15.60
C HIS A 125 -19.68 -14.60 15.84
N HIS A 126 -20.69 -15.42 15.76
CA HIS A 126 -22.06 -15.09 16.15
C HIS A 126 -22.57 -16.12 17.17
N GLY A 127 -23.65 -15.77 17.90
CA GLY A 127 -24.28 -16.66 18.86
C GLY A 127 -24.82 -17.95 18.24
N LYS A 128 -25.48 -18.79 19.04
CA LYS A 128 -26.03 -20.08 18.59
C LYS A 128 -27.21 -19.92 17.65
N THR A 129 -27.93 -18.83 17.75
CA THR A 129 -29.05 -18.47 16.85
C THR A 129 -28.54 -17.78 15.59
N ALA A 130 -29.32 -17.81 14.51
CA ALA A 130 -28.96 -17.10 13.28
C ALA A 130 -28.70 -15.60 13.59
N PRO A 131 -27.61 -15.02 13.11
CA PRO A 131 -27.26 -13.65 13.40
C PRO A 131 -28.33 -12.69 12.86
N GLY A 132 -28.65 -11.63 13.62
CA GLY A 132 -29.52 -10.55 13.18
C GLY A 132 -28.85 -9.76 12.05
N ARG A 133 -29.14 -10.16 10.80
CA ARG A 133 -28.54 -9.56 9.59
C ARG A 133 -29.59 -9.42 8.47
N ASP A 134 -29.33 -8.51 7.56
CA ASP A 134 -30.10 -8.41 6.33
C ASP A 134 -29.79 -9.62 5.42
N PRO A 135 -30.80 -10.33 4.87
CA PRO A 135 -30.61 -11.53 4.03
C PRO A 135 -29.75 -11.29 2.76
N GLU A 136 -29.70 -10.04 2.27
CA GLU A 136 -28.93 -9.71 1.06
C GLU A 136 -27.44 -9.42 1.33
N THR A 137 -27.01 -9.40 2.60
CA THR A 137 -25.64 -9.05 2.99
C THR A 137 -24.67 -10.21 2.86
N LYS A 138 -23.42 -9.88 2.57
CA LYS A 138 -22.33 -10.85 2.38
C LYS A 138 -21.36 -10.82 3.56
N THR A 139 -20.79 -11.99 3.85
CA THR A 139 -19.66 -12.11 4.75
C THR A 139 -18.45 -12.52 3.94
N ILE A 140 -17.39 -11.71 4.00
CA ILE A 140 -16.09 -12.01 3.37
C ILE A 140 -15.09 -12.18 4.50
N MET A 141 -14.53 -13.39 4.62
CA MET A 141 -13.50 -13.72 5.61
C MET A 141 -12.23 -14.18 4.90
N PHE A 142 -11.12 -13.61 5.31
CA PHE A 142 -9.79 -14.07 4.96
C PHE A 142 -9.02 -14.34 6.24
N ALA A 143 -8.93 -15.61 6.63
CA ALA A 143 -8.16 -16.02 7.80
C ALA A 143 -6.68 -16.11 7.47
N GLY A 144 -5.82 -15.59 8.31
CA GLY A 144 -4.37 -15.60 8.19
C GLY A 144 -3.75 -14.27 8.58
N TYR A 145 -2.54 -14.34 9.14
CA TYR A 145 -1.76 -13.16 9.55
C TYR A 145 -2.46 -12.27 10.61
N GLU A 146 -3.34 -12.86 11.44
CA GLU A 146 -4.11 -12.11 12.44
C GLU A 146 -3.18 -11.36 13.40
N GLU A 147 -2.18 -12.05 13.93
CA GLU A 147 -1.29 -11.51 14.95
C GLU A 147 -0.40 -10.40 14.38
N GLU A 148 0.11 -10.59 13.16
CA GLU A 148 0.91 -9.59 12.45
C GLU A 148 0.10 -8.35 12.12
N LEU A 149 -1.13 -8.51 11.64
CA LEU A 149 -2.03 -7.41 11.31
C LEU A 149 -2.51 -6.69 12.58
N ARG A 150 -2.75 -7.43 13.66
CA ARG A 150 -3.12 -6.90 14.98
C ARG A 150 -1.99 -6.07 15.57
N GLU A 151 -0.76 -6.59 15.55
CA GLU A 151 0.43 -5.86 16.00
C GLU A 151 0.63 -4.58 15.18
N LEU A 152 0.43 -4.67 13.87
CA LEU A 152 0.53 -3.54 12.96
C LEU A 152 -0.48 -2.43 13.29
N GLY A 153 -1.71 -2.79 13.57
CA GLY A 153 -2.75 -1.83 13.95
C GLY A 153 -2.51 -1.18 15.30
N ARG A 154 -2.00 -1.94 16.26
CA ARG A 154 -1.67 -1.45 17.62
C ARG A 154 -0.40 -0.62 17.67
N ASN A 155 0.61 -1.04 16.92
CA ASN A 155 1.90 -0.37 16.85
C ASN A 155 2.38 -0.24 15.39
N PRO A 156 1.91 0.76 14.64
CA PRO A 156 2.35 0.97 13.26
C PRO A 156 3.87 1.20 13.14
N ALA A 157 4.53 1.64 14.21
CA ALA A 157 5.98 1.81 14.23
C ALA A 157 6.73 0.46 14.16
N SER A 158 6.09 -0.66 14.49
CA SER A 158 6.68 -2.00 14.36
C SER A 158 7.06 -2.34 12.90
N LEU A 159 6.39 -1.74 11.92
CA LEU A 159 6.79 -1.82 10.50
C LEU A 159 8.17 -1.22 10.25
N LEU A 160 8.56 -0.22 11.02
CA LEU A 160 9.83 0.46 10.84
C LEU A 160 10.99 -0.30 11.51
N GLU A 161 10.67 -1.29 12.34
CA GLU A 161 11.63 -2.13 13.06
C GLU A 161 11.77 -3.50 12.39
N PRO A 162 12.83 -3.77 11.63
CA PRO A 162 13.02 -5.07 11.01
C PRO A 162 13.30 -6.13 12.10
N LYS A 163 12.50 -7.19 12.12
CA LYS A 163 12.76 -8.37 12.95
C LYS A 163 13.95 -9.14 12.34
N TRP A 164 15.06 -9.22 13.08
CA TRP A 164 16.26 -9.96 12.66
C TRP A 164 16.09 -11.45 13.00
N THR A 165 15.50 -12.20 12.08
CA THR A 165 15.34 -13.66 12.19
C THR A 165 16.10 -14.35 11.07
N VAL A 166 16.37 -15.64 11.22
CA VAL A 166 17.01 -16.45 10.16
C VAL A 166 16.19 -16.41 8.88
N ALA A 167 14.86 -16.46 9.01
CA ALA A 167 13.93 -16.33 7.87
C ALA A 167 14.06 -14.97 7.17
N SER A 168 14.17 -13.87 7.93
CA SER A 168 14.35 -12.54 7.35
C SER A 168 15.69 -12.39 6.62
N PHE A 169 16.74 -13.06 7.11
CA PHE A 169 18.02 -13.10 6.40
C PHE A 169 17.90 -13.87 5.08
N GLY A 170 17.26 -15.04 5.08
CA GLY A 170 16.98 -15.81 3.86
C GLY A 170 16.20 -15.01 2.82
N LEU A 171 15.15 -14.29 3.24
CA LEU A 171 14.37 -13.41 2.37
C LEU A 171 15.21 -12.27 1.78
N ARG A 172 16.18 -11.73 2.53
CA ARG A 172 17.09 -10.69 2.01
C ARG A 172 18.02 -11.24 0.93
N VAL A 173 18.60 -12.41 1.15
CA VAL A 173 19.44 -13.06 0.14
C VAL A 173 18.61 -13.35 -1.11
N LEU A 174 17.40 -13.88 -0.95
CA LEU A 174 16.48 -14.11 -2.06
C LEU A 174 16.11 -12.80 -2.79
N SER A 175 15.89 -11.71 -2.05
CA SER A 175 15.62 -10.39 -2.61
C SER A 175 16.82 -9.86 -3.42
N ILE A 176 18.05 -10.02 -2.94
CA ILE A 176 19.26 -9.65 -3.68
C ILE A 176 19.32 -10.41 -5.00
N LEU A 177 19.14 -11.73 -4.94
CA LEU A 177 19.18 -12.60 -6.11
C LEU A 177 18.09 -12.24 -7.11
N PHE A 178 16.86 -12.05 -6.65
CA PHE A 178 15.72 -11.64 -7.46
C PHE A 178 16.00 -10.31 -8.19
N TRP A 179 16.43 -9.28 -7.45
CA TRP A 179 16.71 -7.98 -8.06
C TRP A 179 17.95 -8.00 -8.95
N PHE A 180 18.92 -8.85 -8.66
CA PHE A 180 20.07 -9.06 -9.54
C PHE A 180 19.65 -9.67 -10.88
N ILE A 181 18.83 -10.73 -10.85
CA ILE A 181 18.32 -11.39 -12.07
C ILE A 181 17.48 -10.42 -12.91
N ILE A 182 16.56 -9.68 -12.29
CA ILE A 182 15.75 -8.65 -12.98
C ILE A 182 16.65 -7.57 -13.57
N SER A 183 17.64 -7.09 -12.81
CA SER A 183 18.55 -6.07 -13.27
C SER A 183 19.41 -6.56 -14.45
N LEU A 184 19.88 -7.79 -14.40
CA LEU A 184 20.62 -8.40 -15.49
C LEU A 184 19.76 -8.55 -16.75
N GLY A 185 18.56 -9.11 -16.61
CA GLY A 185 17.62 -9.28 -17.73
C GLY A 185 17.24 -7.95 -18.38
N LEU A 186 16.91 -6.94 -17.59
CA LEU A 186 16.51 -5.63 -18.11
C LEU A 186 17.69 -4.89 -18.74
N THR A 187 18.91 -5.03 -18.20
CA THR A 187 20.14 -4.47 -18.78
C THR A 187 20.46 -5.16 -20.11
N ALA A 188 20.29 -6.46 -20.21
CA ALA A 188 20.47 -7.20 -21.46
C ALA A 188 19.42 -6.83 -22.52
N ALA A 189 18.16 -6.62 -22.10
CA ALA A 189 17.08 -6.22 -23.01
C ALA A 189 17.20 -4.74 -23.46
N THR A 190 17.76 -3.85 -22.63
CA THR A 190 17.82 -2.40 -22.90
C THR A 190 19.16 -1.77 -22.54
N PRO A 191 20.29 -2.24 -23.10
CA PRO A 191 21.64 -1.88 -22.64
C PRO A 191 21.93 -0.39 -22.70
N GLY A 192 21.55 0.28 -23.78
CA GLY A 192 21.76 1.71 -23.95
C GLY A 192 20.86 2.60 -23.10
N ALA A 193 19.69 2.14 -22.71
CA ALA A 193 18.73 2.94 -21.92
C ALA A 193 19.16 3.01 -20.45
N ILE A 194 19.55 1.91 -19.87
CA ILE A 194 19.97 1.83 -18.46
C ILE A 194 21.29 2.58 -18.23
N SER A 195 22.26 2.42 -19.10
CA SER A 195 23.52 3.14 -18.99
C SER A 195 23.34 4.67 -19.06
N ARG A 196 22.49 5.14 -19.98
CA ARG A 196 22.14 6.57 -20.07
C ARG A 196 21.40 7.07 -18.82
N ALA A 197 20.46 6.29 -18.31
CA ALA A 197 19.71 6.64 -17.10
C ALA A 197 20.64 6.74 -15.88
N ALA A 198 21.54 5.77 -15.70
CA ALA A 198 22.50 5.77 -14.61
C ALA A 198 23.50 6.94 -14.69
N THR A 199 23.94 7.32 -15.90
CA THR A 199 24.79 8.51 -16.10
C THR A 199 24.04 9.81 -15.77
N ARG A 200 22.77 9.92 -16.18
CA ARG A 200 21.93 11.07 -15.84
C ARG A 200 21.70 11.22 -14.35
N LEU A 201 21.48 10.13 -13.63
CA LEU A 201 21.34 10.16 -12.19
C LEU A 201 22.56 10.78 -11.51
N GLN A 202 23.77 10.49 -12.01
CA GLN A 202 25.02 11.05 -11.49
C GLN A 202 25.22 12.52 -11.84
N LEU A 203 24.77 12.97 -13.02
CA LEU A 203 25.01 14.33 -13.50
C LEU A 203 23.90 15.32 -13.15
N THR A 204 22.66 14.88 -13.01
CA THR A 204 21.49 15.75 -12.84
C THR A 204 20.52 15.23 -11.76
N SER A 205 21.05 14.72 -10.66
CA SER A 205 20.26 14.09 -9.59
C SER A 205 19.13 15.00 -9.06
N LEU A 206 19.39 16.28 -8.83
CA LEU A 206 18.39 17.22 -8.33
C LEU A 206 17.22 17.40 -9.31
N ARG A 207 17.50 17.53 -10.60
CA ARG A 207 16.45 17.66 -11.63
C ARG A 207 15.60 16.40 -11.71
N VAL A 208 16.22 15.22 -11.66
CA VAL A 208 15.53 13.93 -11.64
C VAL A 208 14.64 13.82 -10.39
N ALA A 209 15.15 14.23 -9.23
CA ALA A 209 14.38 14.22 -7.99
C ALA A 209 13.16 15.15 -8.03
N VAL A 210 13.33 16.39 -8.52
CA VAL A 210 12.23 17.36 -8.64
C VAL A 210 11.14 16.85 -9.59
N ILE A 211 11.53 16.38 -10.80
CA ILE A 211 10.55 15.83 -11.76
C ILE A 211 9.87 14.60 -11.21
N GLY A 212 10.62 13.74 -10.53
CA GLY A 212 10.06 12.54 -9.88
C GLY A 212 9.09 12.89 -8.76
N LEU A 213 9.39 13.90 -7.96
CA LEU A 213 8.50 14.37 -6.88
C LEU A 213 7.19 14.94 -7.45
N LEU A 214 7.27 15.74 -8.51
CA LEU A 214 6.07 16.24 -9.20
C LEU A 214 5.25 15.11 -9.79
N ALA A 215 5.89 14.12 -10.41
CA ALA A 215 5.19 12.94 -10.94
C ALA A 215 4.55 12.10 -9.83
N ALA A 216 5.24 11.90 -8.70
CA ALA A 216 4.68 11.22 -7.55
C ALA A 216 3.48 11.97 -6.97
N PHE A 217 3.54 13.31 -6.88
CA PHE A 217 2.43 14.14 -6.46
C PHE A 217 1.21 13.98 -7.38
N VAL A 218 1.41 14.02 -8.69
CA VAL A 218 0.32 13.80 -9.68
C VAL A 218 -0.27 12.40 -9.55
N LEU A 219 0.54 11.38 -9.31
CA LEU A 219 0.06 10.02 -9.10
C LEU A 219 -0.75 9.88 -7.81
N VAL A 220 -0.24 10.42 -6.70
CA VAL A 220 -0.88 10.27 -5.38
C VAL A 220 -2.20 11.04 -5.29
N PHE A 221 -2.27 12.24 -5.87
CA PHE A 221 -3.45 13.09 -5.80
C PHE A 221 -4.30 13.05 -7.07
N GLY A 222 -3.69 13.07 -8.25
CA GLY A 222 -4.39 13.13 -9.52
C GLY A 222 -5.13 11.83 -9.88
N VAL A 223 -4.52 10.68 -9.62
CA VAL A 223 -5.17 9.39 -9.93
C VAL A 223 -6.42 9.17 -9.06
N PRO A 224 -6.41 9.33 -7.72
CA PRO A 224 -7.63 9.21 -6.91
C PRO A 224 -8.72 10.19 -7.31
N VAL A 225 -8.38 11.45 -7.60
CA VAL A 225 -9.33 12.44 -8.10
C VAL A 225 -9.96 11.99 -9.43
N ALA A 226 -9.12 11.51 -10.36
CA ALA A 226 -9.61 10.99 -11.63
C ALA A 226 -10.55 9.78 -11.45
N LEU A 227 -10.19 8.86 -10.54
CA LEU A 227 -11.03 7.70 -10.21
C LEU A 227 -12.38 8.08 -9.58
N HIS A 228 -12.42 9.20 -8.86
CA HIS A 228 -13.65 9.69 -8.23
C HIS A 228 -14.58 10.39 -9.22
N VAL A 229 -14.02 11.16 -10.17
CA VAL A 229 -14.77 11.98 -11.13
C VAL A 229 -15.21 11.17 -12.35
N LEU A 230 -14.42 10.22 -12.81
CA LEU A 230 -14.66 9.47 -14.04
C LEU A 230 -15.74 8.37 -13.85
N PRO A 231 -16.49 8.05 -14.92
CA PRO A 231 -17.35 6.86 -14.94
C PRO A 231 -16.55 5.59 -14.59
N PRO A 232 -17.18 4.55 -13.99
CA PRO A 232 -16.49 3.37 -13.47
C PRO A 232 -15.55 2.69 -14.45
N VAL A 233 -15.97 2.52 -15.70
CA VAL A 233 -15.20 1.83 -16.74
C VAL A 233 -13.95 2.63 -17.10
N LEU A 234 -14.09 3.95 -17.29
CA LEU A 234 -12.95 4.83 -17.57
C LEU A 234 -12.02 4.95 -16.36
N GLY A 235 -12.57 5.00 -15.16
CA GLY A 235 -11.78 5.00 -13.91
C GLY A 235 -10.91 3.74 -13.78
N LEU A 236 -11.50 2.56 -14.02
CA LEU A 236 -10.75 1.30 -14.00
C LEU A 236 -9.59 1.32 -15.02
N PHE A 237 -9.86 1.80 -16.23
CA PHE A 237 -8.84 1.87 -17.28
C PHE A 237 -7.70 2.85 -16.91
N VAL A 238 -8.03 4.05 -16.41
CA VAL A 238 -7.05 5.04 -15.95
C VAL A 238 -6.25 4.50 -14.78
N GLY A 239 -6.88 3.83 -13.82
CA GLY A 239 -6.21 3.20 -12.68
C GLY A 239 -5.23 2.10 -13.12
N ALA A 240 -5.69 1.19 -13.99
CA ALA A 240 -4.85 0.11 -14.51
C ALA A 240 -3.66 0.63 -15.32
N LEU A 241 -3.89 1.62 -16.18
CA LEU A 241 -2.82 2.25 -16.97
C LEU A 241 -1.81 2.98 -16.08
N SER A 242 -2.29 3.73 -15.07
CA SER A 242 -1.43 4.42 -14.10
C SER A 242 -0.58 3.44 -13.31
N PHE A 243 -1.19 2.32 -12.86
CA PHE A 243 -0.47 1.26 -12.16
C PHE A 243 0.61 0.63 -13.05
N LEU A 244 0.27 0.29 -14.30
CA LEU A 244 1.22 -0.29 -15.25
C LEU A 244 2.39 0.66 -15.53
N LEU A 245 2.11 1.95 -15.76
CA LEU A 245 3.15 2.96 -15.98
C LEU A 245 4.04 3.13 -14.76
N LEU A 246 3.45 3.19 -13.56
CA LEU A 246 4.20 3.26 -12.31
C LEU A 246 5.10 2.03 -12.13
N PHE A 247 4.56 0.84 -12.39
CA PHE A 247 5.29 -0.42 -12.26
C PHE A 247 6.51 -0.47 -13.21
N VAL A 248 6.29 -0.16 -14.49
CA VAL A 248 7.36 -0.13 -15.50
C VAL A 248 8.40 0.94 -15.16
N ALA A 249 7.96 2.15 -14.77
CA ALA A 249 8.86 3.23 -14.36
C ALA A 249 9.69 2.86 -13.14
N TYR A 250 9.07 2.20 -12.15
CA TYR A 250 9.74 1.73 -10.96
C TYR A 250 10.79 0.65 -11.26
N LEU A 251 10.43 -0.36 -12.07
CA LEU A 251 11.38 -1.42 -12.48
C LEU A 251 12.60 -0.83 -13.21
N PHE A 252 12.33 -0.02 -14.22
CA PHE A 252 13.40 0.63 -15.00
C PHE A 252 14.29 1.53 -14.14
N GLY A 253 13.68 2.39 -13.33
CA GLY A 253 14.40 3.32 -12.48
C GLY A 253 15.22 2.61 -11.40
N ARG A 254 14.67 1.58 -10.77
CA ARG A 254 15.37 0.80 -9.76
C ARG A 254 16.60 0.09 -10.33
N VAL A 255 16.48 -0.50 -11.53
CA VAL A 255 17.63 -1.12 -12.20
C VAL A 255 18.71 -0.08 -12.56
N ALA A 256 18.32 1.10 -13.04
CA ALA A 256 19.26 2.18 -13.30
C ALA A 256 19.97 2.67 -12.02
N ILE A 257 19.26 2.73 -10.89
CA ILE A 257 19.82 3.06 -9.58
C ILE A 257 20.79 1.97 -9.12
N HIS A 258 20.43 0.67 -9.24
CA HIS A 258 21.35 -0.43 -8.94
C HIS A 258 22.65 -0.34 -9.78
N ALA A 259 22.52 -0.08 -11.09
CA ALA A 259 23.68 0.09 -11.96
C ALA A 259 24.53 1.32 -11.60
N ALA A 260 23.90 2.43 -11.19
CA ALA A 260 24.61 3.65 -10.80
C ALA A 260 25.37 3.48 -9.48
N THR A 261 24.68 2.98 -8.44
CA THR A 261 25.26 2.74 -7.12
C THR A 261 26.31 1.64 -7.15
N GLY A 262 26.06 0.56 -7.88
CA GLY A 262 27.01 -0.54 -8.04
C GLY A 262 28.28 -0.12 -8.74
N ARG A 263 28.19 0.68 -9.81
CA ARG A 263 29.39 1.25 -10.47
C ARG A 263 30.17 2.19 -9.57
N TRP A 264 29.48 3.00 -8.76
CA TRP A 264 30.12 3.83 -7.75
C TRP A 264 30.87 2.98 -6.71
N LEU A 265 30.22 1.91 -6.22
CA LEU A 265 30.80 1.02 -5.23
C LEU A 265 32.00 0.22 -5.78
N GLN A 266 31.92 -0.22 -7.05
CA GLN A 266 33.06 -0.87 -7.71
C GLN A 266 34.29 0.05 -7.82
N ARG A 267 34.06 1.33 -8.12
CA ARG A 267 35.19 2.30 -8.18
C ARG A 267 35.87 2.48 -6.83
N LEU A 268 35.11 2.29 -5.75
CA LEU A 268 35.62 2.41 -4.38
C LEU A 268 36.35 1.17 -3.90
N LEU A 269 35.83 -0.03 -4.28
CA LEU A 269 36.26 -1.31 -3.69
C LEU A 269 37.14 -2.17 -4.62
N LEU A 270 37.03 -2.01 -5.94
CA LEU A 270 37.68 -2.90 -6.92
C LEU A 270 38.65 -2.16 -7.82
N ARG A 271 39.75 -2.86 -8.18
CA ARG A 271 40.68 -2.40 -9.19
C ARG A 271 40.05 -2.42 -10.57
N GLU A 272 40.58 -1.61 -11.50
CA GLU A 272 39.96 -1.44 -12.84
C GLU A 272 39.80 -2.74 -13.61
N GLU A 273 40.75 -3.64 -13.49
CA GLU A 273 40.76 -4.95 -14.16
C GLU A 273 39.61 -5.88 -13.72
N GLN A 274 39.10 -5.69 -12.52
CA GLN A 274 38.03 -6.53 -11.92
C GLN A 274 36.62 -5.94 -12.10
N ARG A 275 36.48 -4.80 -12.74
CA ARG A 275 35.19 -4.12 -12.90
C ARG A 275 34.41 -4.75 -14.04
N SER A 276 33.24 -5.30 -13.73
CA SER A 276 32.30 -5.80 -14.73
C SER A 276 30.90 -5.28 -14.46
N GLU A 277 30.06 -5.23 -15.49
CA GLU A 277 28.69 -4.74 -15.39
C GLU A 277 27.85 -5.65 -14.47
N SER A 278 28.02 -6.96 -14.57
CA SER A 278 27.33 -7.93 -13.72
C SER A 278 27.68 -7.76 -12.23
N ILE A 279 28.95 -7.56 -11.92
CA ILE A 279 29.41 -7.30 -10.55
C ILE A 279 28.84 -5.94 -10.06
N ALA A 280 28.74 -4.92 -10.92
CA ALA A 280 28.10 -3.67 -10.56
C ALA A 280 26.64 -3.87 -10.17
N LEU A 281 25.88 -4.62 -10.95
CA LEU A 281 24.48 -4.89 -10.66
C LEU A 281 24.31 -5.67 -9.35
N LEU A 282 25.18 -6.65 -9.07
CA LEU A 282 25.17 -7.41 -7.83
C LEU A 282 25.45 -6.51 -6.63
N PHE A 283 26.51 -5.68 -6.69
CA PHE A 283 26.83 -4.73 -5.62
C PHE A 283 25.72 -3.70 -5.41
N GLY A 284 25.10 -3.22 -6.48
CA GLY A 284 23.98 -2.31 -6.39
C GLY A 284 22.77 -2.97 -5.71
N ALA A 285 22.42 -4.19 -6.10
CA ALA A 285 21.33 -4.94 -5.49
C ALA A 285 21.59 -5.23 -4.00
N ALA A 286 22.81 -5.67 -3.67
CA ALA A 286 23.22 -5.94 -2.29
C ALA A 286 23.21 -4.67 -1.41
N PHE A 287 23.73 -3.56 -1.93
CA PHE A 287 23.71 -2.27 -1.24
C PHE A 287 22.30 -1.82 -0.90
N TRP A 288 21.40 -1.84 -1.89
CA TRP A 288 20.02 -1.43 -1.66
C TRP A 288 19.24 -2.41 -0.78
N ALA A 289 19.53 -3.71 -0.84
CA ALA A 289 18.95 -4.65 0.10
C ALA A 289 19.41 -4.37 1.55
N LEU A 290 20.67 -3.96 1.73
CA LEU A 290 21.18 -3.54 3.04
C LEU A 290 20.50 -2.24 3.50
N VAL A 291 20.42 -1.21 2.66
CA VAL A 291 19.77 0.07 3.00
C VAL A 291 18.31 -0.14 3.38
N LEU A 292 17.59 -0.96 2.61
CA LEU A 292 16.18 -1.30 2.89
C LEU A 292 16.02 -2.20 4.12
N SER A 293 17.09 -2.72 4.68
CA SER A 293 17.07 -3.51 5.91
C SER A 293 17.29 -2.67 7.16
N LEU A 294 17.67 -1.40 7.01
CA LEU A 294 17.90 -0.52 8.16
C LEU A 294 16.57 -0.01 8.73
N PRO A 295 16.38 -0.08 10.07
CA PRO A 295 15.19 0.42 10.72
C PRO A 295 15.00 1.91 10.42
N TYR A 296 13.76 2.35 10.31
CA TYR A 296 13.35 3.73 10.00
C TYR A 296 13.83 4.25 8.64
N LEU A 297 15.01 3.86 8.18
CA LEU A 297 15.60 4.34 6.92
C LEU A 297 14.93 3.72 5.69
N TRP A 298 14.44 2.49 5.80
CA TRP A 298 13.84 1.78 4.66
C TRP A 298 12.64 2.52 4.05
N ALA A 299 11.81 3.17 4.87
CA ALA A 299 10.64 3.89 4.38
C ALA A 299 11.05 5.11 3.52
N PHE A 300 12.05 5.87 3.99
CA PHE A 300 12.63 6.97 3.22
C PHE A 300 13.33 6.46 1.96
N ALA A 301 14.04 5.33 2.06
CA ALA A 301 14.72 4.72 0.93
C ALA A 301 13.74 4.25 -0.15
N VAL A 302 12.61 3.64 0.22
CA VAL A 302 11.55 3.27 -0.72
C VAL A 302 10.96 4.52 -1.38
N GLY A 303 10.63 5.56 -0.61
CA GLY A 303 10.16 6.84 -1.16
C GLY A 303 11.15 7.45 -2.14
N ALA A 304 12.42 7.51 -1.78
CA ALA A 304 13.48 7.99 -2.65
C ALA A 304 13.63 7.13 -3.93
N LEU A 305 13.55 5.81 -3.82
CA LEU A 305 13.56 4.89 -4.96
C LEU A 305 12.39 5.15 -5.91
N VAL A 306 11.18 5.31 -5.39
CA VAL A 306 9.99 5.58 -6.22
C VAL A 306 10.12 6.93 -6.91
N VAL A 307 10.44 8.00 -6.18
CA VAL A 307 10.59 9.36 -6.72
C VAL A 307 11.69 9.40 -7.79
N THR A 308 12.86 8.85 -7.49
CA THR A 308 13.96 8.84 -8.46
C THR A 308 13.67 7.97 -9.68
N SER A 309 12.98 6.85 -9.51
CA SER A 309 12.57 5.97 -10.60
C SER A 309 11.59 6.66 -11.56
N LEU A 310 10.59 7.36 -11.03
CA LEU A 310 9.65 8.17 -11.82
C LEU A 310 10.38 9.29 -12.56
N GLY A 311 11.27 10.01 -11.88
CA GLY A 311 12.06 11.07 -12.47
C GLY A 311 12.96 10.57 -13.59
N LEU A 312 13.62 9.43 -13.43
CA LEU A 312 14.44 8.80 -14.46
C LEU A 312 13.59 8.37 -15.66
N ALA A 313 12.47 7.68 -15.44
CA ALA A 313 11.59 7.23 -16.52
C ALA A 313 11.10 8.38 -17.39
N LEU A 314 10.75 9.51 -16.80
CA LEU A 314 10.28 10.70 -17.51
C LEU A 314 11.41 11.46 -18.22
N THR A 315 12.62 11.48 -17.64
CA THR A 315 13.73 12.29 -18.18
C THR A 315 14.55 11.56 -19.24
N VAL A 316 14.54 10.23 -19.28
CA VAL A 316 15.35 9.44 -20.24
C VAL A 316 15.03 9.76 -21.71
N ARG A 317 13.78 10.10 -22.03
CA ARG A 317 13.35 10.43 -23.40
C ARG A 317 13.80 11.82 -23.88
N TYR A 318 14.10 12.75 -22.99
CA TYR A 318 14.54 14.08 -23.41
C TYR A 318 16.02 14.04 -23.81
N ARG A 319 16.27 14.03 -25.12
CA ARG A 319 17.56 14.46 -25.69
C ARG A 319 17.73 15.95 -25.37
N ILE A 320 18.49 16.29 -24.33
CA ILE A 320 18.99 17.63 -24.17
C ILE A 320 20.09 17.79 -25.24
N GLY A 321 19.66 18.15 -26.45
CA GLY A 321 20.54 18.56 -27.50
C GLY A 321 21.06 19.96 -27.20
N TRP A 322 22.12 20.07 -26.44
CA TRP A 322 23.06 21.18 -26.71
C TRP A 322 23.66 20.87 -28.06
N ARG A 323 23.09 21.46 -29.10
CA ARG A 323 23.80 21.58 -30.39
C ARG A 323 25.05 22.41 -30.07
N SER A 324 26.22 21.77 -30.07
CA SER A 324 27.45 22.50 -30.22
C SER A 324 27.31 23.31 -31.53
N PRO A 325 27.50 24.63 -31.53
CA PRO A 325 27.53 25.36 -32.79
C PRO A 325 28.61 24.70 -33.64
N ALA A 326 28.24 24.33 -34.86
CA ALA A 326 29.20 23.87 -35.86
C ALA A 326 30.32 24.91 -35.92
N ARG A 327 31.55 24.52 -35.60
CA ARG A 327 32.71 25.35 -35.88
C ARG A 327 32.84 25.44 -37.37
N PRO A 328 33.04 26.66 -37.91
CA PRO A 328 33.26 26.88 -39.34
C PRO A 328 34.54 26.22 -39.81
#